data_867afd61aeae49ce0f4c2a2d9286ed0d
#
_entry.id   867afd61aeae49ce0f4c2a2d9286ed0d
#
_cell.length_a   1.000
_cell.length_b   1.000
_cell.length_c   1.000
_cell.angle_alpha   90.00
_cell.angle_beta   90.00
_cell.angle_gamma   90.00
#
_symmetry.space_group_name_H-M   'P 1'
#
loop_
_entity.id
_entity.type
_entity.pdbx_description
1 polymer ?
#
loop_
_entity_poly.entity_id
_entity_poly.type
_entity_poly.pdbx_seq_one_letter_code
_entity_poly.pdbx_strand_id
1 'polypeptide(L)'
;ALHTVCEELVQNKGEEQDFELLFEQEFVKNLQRVKQSSPDIEFSNDLITSMRTQGKHIIQFILPALKKYFGKFELHSVEEQLYEPIENEKIDKKFKGFIDLIIYTPDTKKYHIIDWKTCSWGWDSRKKSDKMITYQLTLYKHFWAKKHGKNYNDIATHFALLKRTANKNNVEIFKVTNGEKKIGNALKLLNKAVYNIHKCNHVKNRLSCYGKYGVCEYYKTKHCT
;
A
#
# COMPACT_ATOMS: atom_id res chain seq x y z
N ALA A 1 8.29 6.87 -6.75
CA ALA A 1 8.20 7.12 -8.20
C ALA A 1 6.91 6.56 -8.82
N LEU A 2 6.72 5.21 -8.88
CA LEU A 2 5.51 4.65 -9.53
C LEU A 2 4.20 5.09 -8.84
N HIS A 3 4.14 5.12 -7.51
CA HIS A 3 2.94 5.58 -6.79
C HIS A 3 2.60 7.03 -7.15
N THR A 4 3.57 7.92 -7.12
CA THR A 4 3.40 9.32 -7.53
C THR A 4 2.83 9.45 -8.95
N VAL A 5 3.35 8.64 -9.88
CA VAL A 5 2.83 8.61 -11.27
C VAL A 5 1.40 8.06 -11.31
N CYS A 6 1.07 7.04 -10.51
CA CYS A 6 -0.29 6.52 -10.43
C CYS A 6 -1.29 7.60 -9.97
N GLU A 7 -0.89 8.40 -9.00
CA GLU A 7 -1.68 9.51 -8.45
C GLU A 7 -1.93 10.59 -9.51
N GLU A 8 -0.87 11.09 -10.13
CA GLU A 8 -0.94 12.10 -11.17
C GLU A 8 -1.74 11.64 -12.39
N LEU A 9 -1.56 10.37 -12.82
CA LEU A 9 -2.33 9.77 -13.90
C LEU A 9 -3.84 9.79 -13.66
N VAL A 10 -4.27 9.52 -12.41
CA VAL A 10 -5.69 9.49 -12.07
C VAL A 10 -6.22 10.92 -11.88
N GLN A 11 -5.44 11.83 -11.30
CA GLN A 11 -5.82 13.24 -11.13
C GLN A 11 -6.01 13.94 -12.48
N ASN A 12 -5.08 13.78 -13.39
CA ASN A 12 -5.10 14.43 -14.69
C ASN A 12 -5.88 13.65 -15.77
N LYS A 13 -6.53 12.53 -15.40
CA LYS A 13 -7.29 11.66 -16.31
C LYS A 13 -6.50 11.19 -17.55
N GLY A 14 -5.17 11.25 -17.48
CA GLY A 14 -4.27 10.91 -18.56
C GLY A 14 -4.11 12.01 -19.64
N GLU A 15 -4.52 13.26 -19.34
CA GLU A 15 -4.41 14.38 -20.29
C GLU A 15 -2.99 14.97 -20.30
N GLU A 16 -2.43 15.17 -21.50
CA GLU A 16 -1.26 15.98 -21.94
C GLU A 16 0.05 15.98 -21.09
N GLN A 17 0.15 15.21 -20.00
CA GLN A 17 1.38 15.12 -19.23
C GLN A 17 2.25 13.95 -19.71
N ASP A 18 3.56 14.18 -19.88
CA ASP A 18 4.53 13.11 -20.11
C ASP A 18 4.81 12.37 -18.78
N PHE A 19 4.00 11.33 -18.54
CA PHE A 19 4.12 10.50 -17.33
C PHE A 19 5.40 9.64 -17.32
N GLU A 20 6.02 9.37 -18.45
CA GLU A 20 7.32 8.72 -18.49
C GLU A 20 8.41 9.66 -18.00
N LEU A 21 8.36 10.94 -18.41
CA LEU A 21 9.28 11.97 -17.92
C LEU A 21 9.08 12.20 -16.41
N LEU A 22 7.84 12.29 -15.95
CA LEU A 22 7.54 12.41 -14.52
C LEU A 22 8.11 11.22 -13.72
N PHE A 23 7.95 10.01 -14.24
CA PHE A 23 8.51 8.81 -13.63
C PHE A 23 10.03 8.89 -13.54
N GLU A 24 10.71 9.32 -14.60
CA GLU A 24 12.17 9.49 -14.61
C GLU A 24 12.65 10.47 -13.55
N GLN A 25 12.00 11.63 -13.47
CA GLN A 25 12.33 12.65 -12.47
C GLN A 25 12.18 12.11 -11.05
N GLU A 26 11.05 11.49 -10.75
CA GLU A 26 10.80 10.89 -9.44
C GLU A 26 11.70 9.69 -9.15
N PHE A 27 12.06 8.90 -10.16
CA PHE A 27 12.99 7.79 -10.00
C PHE A 27 14.40 8.28 -9.62
N VAL A 28 14.92 9.27 -10.33
CA VAL A 28 16.24 9.87 -10.04
C VAL A 28 16.24 10.52 -8.66
N LYS A 29 15.22 11.27 -8.31
CA LYS A 29 15.06 11.91 -6.99
C LYS A 29 15.06 10.89 -5.86
N ASN A 30 14.34 9.77 -6.02
CA ASN A 30 14.32 8.71 -5.02
C ASN A 30 15.66 7.97 -4.93
N LEU A 31 16.34 7.75 -6.05
CA LEU A 31 17.68 7.14 -6.08
C LEU A 31 18.71 8.03 -5.34
N GLN A 32 18.66 9.34 -5.55
CA GLN A 32 19.50 10.29 -4.83
C GLN A 32 19.23 10.27 -3.31
N ARG A 33 17.96 10.23 -2.90
CA ARG A 33 17.60 10.11 -1.47
C ARG A 33 18.16 8.85 -0.83
N VAL A 34 18.07 7.70 -1.52
CA VAL A 34 18.63 6.45 -0.99
C VAL A 34 20.16 6.51 -0.87
N LYS A 35 20.85 7.07 -1.86
CA LYS A 35 22.30 7.29 -1.80
C LYS A 35 22.72 8.21 -0.65
N GLN A 36 21.95 9.26 -0.38
CA GLN A 36 22.22 10.17 0.74
C GLN A 36 22.00 9.52 2.11
N SER A 37 20.93 8.71 2.25
CA SER A 37 20.63 8.03 3.51
C SER A 37 21.49 6.79 3.77
N SER A 38 22.06 6.20 2.73
CA SER A 38 22.84 4.97 2.79
C SER A 38 23.97 5.03 1.74
N PRO A 39 25.04 5.78 2.00
CA PRO A 39 26.13 6.01 1.03
C PRO A 39 26.84 4.73 0.57
N ASP A 40 26.88 3.72 1.44
CA ASP A 40 27.57 2.45 1.19
C ASP A 40 26.79 1.52 0.24
N ILE A 41 25.55 1.88 -0.13
CA ILE A 41 24.77 1.07 -1.06
C ILE A 41 25.17 1.40 -2.50
N GLU A 42 25.75 0.42 -3.17
CA GLU A 42 26.02 0.46 -4.60
C GLU A 42 24.88 -0.18 -5.40
N PHE A 43 24.44 0.50 -6.43
CA PHE A 43 23.50 -0.04 -7.40
C PHE A 43 24.20 -0.27 -8.73
N SER A 44 24.07 -1.48 -9.29
CA SER A 44 24.59 -1.73 -10.62
C SER A 44 23.79 -0.94 -11.66
N ASN A 45 24.48 -0.50 -12.71
CA ASN A 45 23.85 0.23 -13.82
C ASN A 45 22.75 -0.62 -14.49
N ASP A 46 22.95 -1.94 -14.58
CA ASP A 46 21.97 -2.87 -15.16
C ASP A 46 20.69 -2.91 -14.33
N LEU A 47 20.80 -2.92 -13.00
CA LEU A 47 19.65 -2.86 -12.11
C LEU A 47 18.86 -1.56 -12.30
N ILE A 48 19.56 -0.41 -12.30
CA ILE A 48 18.95 0.90 -12.51
C ILE A 48 18.23 0.95 -13.85
N THR A 49 18.89 0.55 -14.92
CA THR A 49 18.34 0.54 -16.29
C THR A 49 17.11 -0.38 -16.38
N SER A 50 17.22 -1.58 -15.81
CA SER A 50 16.10 -2.54 -15.77
C SER A 50 14.88 -1.97 -15.02
N MET A 51 15.10 -1.36 -13.85
CA MET A 51 14.00 -0.77 -13.05
C MET A 51 13.35 0.40 -13.78
N ARG A 52 14.10 1.24 -14.47
CA ARG A 52 13.58 2.35 -15.29
C ARG A 52 12.71 1.83 -16.42
N THR A 53 13.21 0.87 -17.20
CA THR A 53 12.46 0.27 -18.30
C THR A 53 11.17 -0.37 -17.83
N GLN A 54 11.22 -1.16 -16.74
CA GLN A 54 10.04 -1.80 -16.15
C GLN A 54 9.02 -0.77 -15.66
N GLY A 55 9.49 0.30 -15.02
CA GLY A 55 8.61 1.37 -14.52
C GLY A 55 7.85 2.07 -15.64
N LYS A 56 8.56 2.51 -16.69
CA LYS A 56 7.94 3.11 -17.88
C LYS A 56 6.93 2.20 -18.55
N HIS A 57 7.28 0.93 -18.67
CA HIS A 57 6.38 -0.05 -19.29
C HIS A 57 5.06 -0.22 -18.52
N ILE A 58 5.06 -0.16 -17.19
CA ILE A 58 3.84 -0.33 -16.37
C ILE A 58 2.86 0.86 -16.53
N ILE A 59 3.36 2.07 -16.67
CA ILE A 59 2.57 3.31 -16.67
C ILE A 59 1.40 3.24 -17.62
N GLN A 60 1.62 2.76 -18.85
CA GLN A 60 0.61 2.65 -19.89
C GLN A 60 -0.58 1.73 -19.55
N PHE A 61 -0.41 0.82 -18.58
CA PHE A 61 -1.45 -0.15 -18.21
C PHE A 61 -2.29 0.29 -17.01
N ILE A 62 -1.93 1.36 -16.29
CA ILE A 62 -2.58 1.77 -15.04
C ILE A 62 -4.01 2.20 -15.29
N LEU A 63 -4.24 3.25 -16.08
CA LEU A 63 -5.58 3.74 -16.39
C LEU A 63 -6.46 2.71 -17.12
N PRO A 64 -5.96 1.99 -18.13
CA PRO A 64 -6.73 0.90 -18.75
C PRO A 64 -7.18 -0.16 -17.76
N ALA A 65 -6.32 -0.54 -16.78
CA ALA A 65 -6.67 -1.51 -15.77
C ALA A 65 -7.76 -0.99 -14.81
N LEU A 66 -7.66 0.27 -14.37
CA LEU A 66 -8.69 0.91 -13.54
C LEU A 66 -10.03 0.98 -14.29
N LYS A 67 -10.05 1.47 -15.53
CA LYS A 67 -11.25 1.55 -16.36
C LYS A 67 -11.87 0.17 -16.61
N LYS A 68 -11.06 -0.84 -16.88
CA LYS A 68 -11.52 -2.23 -17.07
C LYS A 68 -12.14 -2.82 -15.80
N TYR A 69 -11.57 -2.54 -14.63
CA TYR A 69 -12.00 -3.15 -13.39
C TYR A 69 -13.20 -2.44 -12.74
N PHE A 70 -13.22 -1.10 -12.75
CA PHE A 70 -14.24 -0.30 -12.07
C PHE A 70 -15.30 0.26 -13.01
N GLY A 71 -15.07 0.25 -14.33
CA GLY A 71 -15.93 0.92 -15.29
C GLY A 71 -15.79 2.44 -15.19
N LYS A 72 -16.93 3.14 -15.17
CA LYS A 72 -16.98 4.60 -14.97
C LYS A 72 -16.76 4.92 -13.51
N PHE A 73 -15.80 5.77 -13.21
CA PHE A 73 -15.53 6.22 -11.86
C PHE A 73 -15.16 7.70 -11.81
N GLU A 74 -15.29 8.27 -10.63
CA GLU A 74 -14.89 9.63 -10.29
C GLU A 74 -13.76 9.57 -9.26
N LEU A 75 -12.77 10.45 -9.40
CA LEU A 75 -11.73 10.59 -8.39
C LEU A 75 -12.33 11.22 -7.14
N HIS A 76 -12.12 10.61 -5.97
CA HIS A 76 -12.47 11.19 -4.69
C HIS A 76 -11.26 11.85 -4.03
N SER A 77 -10.17 11.12 -3.84
CA SER A 77 -8.92 11.63 -3.29
C SER A 77 -7.72 10.75 -3.65
N VAL A 78 -6.52 11.35 -3.61
CA VAL A 78 -5.23 10.67 -3.66
C VAL A 78 -4.41 11.05 -2.44
N GLU A 79 -3.51 10.17 -1.99
CA GLU A 79 -2.63 10.35 -0.81
C GLU A 79 -3.38 10.89 0.42
N GLU A 80 -4.61 10.40 0.63
CA GLU A 80 -5.44 10.89 1.72
C GLU A 80 -4.87 10.49 3.07
N GLN A 81 -4.49 11.48 3.86
CA GLN A 81 -3.98 11.25 5.21
C GLN A 81 -5.10 10.86 6.17
N LEU A 82 -4.89 9.75 6.87
CA LEU A 82 -5.62 9.38 8.07
C LEU A 82 -4.77 9.74 9.29
N TYR A 83 -5.35 10.46 10.23
CA TYR A 83 -4.74 10.78 11.52
C TYR A 83 -5.82 10.79 12.61
N GLU A 84 -6.36 9.60 12.87
CA GLU A 84 -7.59 9.41 13.61
C GLU A 84 -7.34 8.82 15.00
N PRO A 85 -8.08 9.22 16.02
CA PRO A 85 -7.92 8.66 17.37
C PRO A 85 -8.21 7.16 17.36
N ILE A 86 -7.34 6.41 18.03
CA ILE A 86 -7.58 5.00 18.35
C ILE A 86 -8.44 4.96 19.60
N GLU A 87 -9.62 4.37 19.50
CA GLU A 87 -10.51 4.21 20.63
C GLU A 87 -9.89 3.28 21.68
N ASN A 88 -9.24 3.89 22.65
CA ASN A 88 -8.70 3.20 23.79
C ASN A 88 -8.74 4.18 24.98
N GLU A 89 -9.61 3.93 25.94
CA GLU A 89 -9.83 4.81 27.10
C GLU A 89 -8.56 5.10 27.94
N LYS A 90 -7.53 4.27 27.78
CA LYS A 90 -6.30 4.35 28.60
C LYS A 90 -5.11 4.96 27.88
N ILE A 91 -5.18 5.15 26.55
CA ILE A 91 -4.00 5.53 25.77
C ILE A 91 -4.41 6.50 24.66
N ASP A 92 -4.01 7.77 24.81
CA ASP A 92 -4.20 8.78 23.74
C ASP A 92 -3.18 8.55 22.61
N LYS A 93 -3.55 7.72 21.65
CA LYS A 93 -2.76 7.45 20.45
C LYS A 93 -3.63 7.57 19.19
N LYS A 94 -3.00 7.95 18.10
CA LYS A 94 -3.66 8.12 16.82
C LYS A 94 -3.17 7.11 15.80
N PHE A 95 -4.09 6.63 14.98
CA PHE A 95 -3.78 5.86 13.78
C PHE A 95 -3.34 6.82 12.69
N LYS A 96 -2.13 6.65 12.20
CA LYS A 96 -1.61 7.40 11.07
C LYS A 96 -1.48 6.48 9.85
N GLY A 97 -2.00 6.92 8.72
CA GLY A 97 -1.87 6.22 7.44
C GLY A 97 -2.08 7.16 6.28
N PHE A 98 -1.73 6.70 5.10
CA PHE A 98 -1.99 7.40 3.83
C PHE A 98 -2.67 6.41 2.91
N ILE A 99 -3.80 6.81 2.34
CA ILE A 99 -4.53 6.01 1.35
C ILE A 99 -4.11 6.49 -0.03
N ASP A 100 -3.49 5.62 -0.81
CA ASP A 100 -2.93 5.99 -2.10
C ASP A 100 -4.00 6.55 -3.05
N LEU A 101 -5.18 5.90 -3.13
CA LEU A 101 -6.24 6.31 -4.06
C LEU A 101 -7.63 5.94 -3.53
N ILE A 102 -8.55 6.89 -3.62
CA ILE A 102 -9.99 6.65 -3.40
C ILE A 102 -10.77 7.12 -4.61
N ILE A 103 -11.57 6.23 -5.17
CA ILE A 103 -12.48 6.53 -6.26
C ILE A 103 -13.93 6.24 -5.86
N TYR A 104 -14.87 6.90 -6.52
CA TYR A 104 -16.29 6.66 -6.37
C TYR A 104 -16.87 6.12 -7.67
N THR A 105 -17.67 5.07 -7.59
CA THR A 105 -18.40 4.53 -8.74
C THR A 105 -19.88 4.90 -8.64
N PRO A 106 -20.40 5.80 -9.49
CA PRO A 106 -21.80 6.27 -9.43
C PRO A 106 -22.81 5.14 -9.62
N ASP A 107 -22.53 4.19 -10.50
CA ASP A 107 -23.43 3.09 -10.83
C ASP A 107 -23.70 2.16 -9.64
N THR A 108 -22.69 1.93 -8.80
CA THR A 108 -22.81 1.08 -7.61
C THR A 108 -22.95 1.86 -6.32
N LYS A 109 -22.81 3.19 -6.38
CA LYS A 109 -22.81 4.12 -5.23
C LYS A 109 -21.80 3.73 -4.15
N LYS A 110 -20.59 3.29 -4.57
CA LYS A 110 -19.54 2.82 -3.66
C LYS A 110 -18.25 3.62 -3.78
N TYR A 111 -17.61 3.80 -2.63
CA TYR A 111 -16.24 4.24 -2.53
C TYR A 111 -15.29 3.04 -2.60
N HIS A 112 -14.21 3.18 -3.32
CA HIS A 112 -13.20 2.14 -3.46
C HIS A 112 -11.88 2.68 -2.95
N ILE A 113 -11.40 2.14 -1.83
CA ILE A 113 -10.08 2.39 -1.29
C ILE A 113 -9.11 1.45 -2.00
N ILE A 114 -8.11 2.01 -2.64
CA ILE A 114 -7.13 1.28 -3.46
C ILE A 114 -5.73 1.58 -2.92
N ASP A 115 -4.95 0.55 -2.70
CA ASP A 115 -3.56 0.64 -2.26
C ASP A 115 -2.66 -0.01 -3.31
N TRP A 116 -1.71 0.77 -3.84
CA TRP A 116 -0.77 0.31 -4.85
C TRP A 116 0.34 -0.53 -4.22
N LYS A 117 0.65 -1.66 -4.83
CA LYS A 117 1.75 -2.53 -4.38
C LYS A 117 2.65 -2.91 -5.54
N THR A 118 3.88 -2.42 -5.52
CA THR A 118 4.90 -2.84 -6.50
C THR A 118 5.42 -4.23 -6.15
N CYS A 119 5.45 -5.12 -7.13
CA CYS A 119 5.98 -6.47 -6.98
C CYS A 119 6.62 -6.97 -8.29
N SER A 120 7.39 -8.05 -8.25
CA SER A 120 7.99 -8.62 -9.46
C SER A 120 6.95 -9.35 -10.31
N TRP A 121 6.26 -10.36 -9.74
CA TRP A 121 5.41 -11.29 -10.51
C TRP A 121 3.92 -11.18 -10.22
N GLY A 122 3.55 -10.74 -9.03
CA GLY A 122 2.21 -10.77 -8.46
C GLY A 122 2.21 -11.49 -7.11
N TRP A 123 1.01 -11.71 -6.58
CA TRP A 123 0.82 -12.38 -5.30
C TRP A 123 0.05 -13.69 -5.48
N ASP A 124 0.50 -14.74 -4.83
CA ASP A 124 -0.24 -15.99 -4.71
C ASP A 124 -1.48 -15.83 -3.79
N SER A 125 -2.33 -16.85 -3.76
CA SER A 125 -3.56 -16.83 -2.96
C SER A 125 -3.29 -16.71 -1.45
N ARG A 126 -2.19 -17.29 -0.96
CA ARG A 126 -1.78 -17.21 0.45
C ARG A 126 -1.45 -15.77 0.82
N LYS A 127 -0.62 -15.09 0.01
CA LYS A 127 -0.25 -13.70 0.24
C LYS A 127 -1.45 -12.76 0.11
N LYS A 128 -2.33 -12.98 -0.88
CA LYS A 128 -3.56 -12.19 -1.05
C LYS A 128 -4.53 -12.31 0.14
N SER A 129 -4.52 -13.43 0.85
CA SER A 129 -5.36 -13.68 2.04
C SER A 129 -4.67 -13.43 3.37
N ASP A 130 -3.37 -13.11 3.37
CA ASP A 130 -2.60 -12.89 4.60
C ASP A 130 -3.22 -11.74 5.41
N LYS A 131 -3.53 -12.04 6.68
CA LYS A 131 -4.15 -11.10 7.60
C LYS A 131 -3.25 -9.89 7.86
N MET A 132 -1.94 -10.09 8.00
CA MET A 132 -1.01 -8.99 8.29
C MET A 132 -0.94 -8.00 7.13
N ILE A 133 -1.09 -8.46 5.89
CA ILE A 133 -1.15 -7.61 4.71
C ILE A 133 -2.54 -6.97 4.58
N THR A 134 -3.59 -7.76 4.66
CA THR A 134 -4.95 -7.28 4.41
C THR A 134 -5.52 -6.40 5.53
N TYR A 135 -4.95 -6.44 6.73
CA TYR A 135 -5.37 -5.55 7.83
C TYR A 135 -5.02 -4.08 7.57
N GLN A 136 -4.04 -3.77 6.73
CA GLN A 136 -3.81 -2.40 6.29
C GLN A 136 -5.10 -1.81 5.69
N LEU A 137 -5.65 -2.46 4.67
CA LEU A 137 -6.89 -2.03 4.03
C LEU A 137 -8.12 -2.11 4.95
N THR A 138 -8.12 -3.06 5.89
CA THR A 138 -9.20 -3.18 6.88
C THR A 138 -9.22 -1.97 7.82
N LEU A 139 -8.05 -1.54 8.30
CA LEU A 139 -7.90 -0.36 9.14
C LEU A 139 -8.16 0.93 8.36
N TYR A 140 -7.68 1.03 7.11
CA TYR A 140 -8.01 2.15 6.24
C TYR A 140 -9.52 2.33 6.07
N LYS A 141 -10.24 1.23 5.76
CA LYS A 141 -11.69 1.25 5.65
C LYS A 141 -12.36 1.74 6.94
N HIS A 142 -11.93 1.24 8.10
CA HIS A 142 -12.51 1.61 9.39
C HIS A 142 -12.31 3.10 9.69
N PHE A 143 -11.06 3.57 9.65
CA PHE A 143 -10.75 4.95 10.02
C PHE A 143 -11.27 5.96 8.99
N TRP A 144 -11.25 5.62 7.70
CA TRP A 144 -11.84 6.45 6.66
C TRP A 144 -13.36 6.56 6.79
N ALA A 145 -14.04 5.43 7.03
CA ALA A 145 -15.49 5.43 7.27
C ALA A 145 -15.86 6.34 8.45
N LYS A 146 -15.09 6.25 9.54
CA LYS A 146 -15.29 7.07 10.73
C LYS A 146 -15.05 8.56 10.45
N LYS A 147 -13.94 8.89 9.79
CA LYS A 147 -13.57 10.27 9.41
C LYS A 147 -14.66 10.94 8.55
N HIS A 148 -15.24 10.21 7.60
CA HIS A 148 -16.20 10.74 6.63
C HIS A 148 -17.67 10.42 6.98
N GLY A 149 -17.96 9.79 8.10
CA GLY A 149 -19.33 9.40 8.48
C GLY A 149 -20.00 8.46 7.48
N LYS A 150 -19.25 7.55 6.84
CA LYS A 150 -19.74 6.64 5.82
C LYS A 150 -20.04 5.25 6.38
N ASN A 151 -21.02 4.56 5.79
CA ASN A 151 -21.32 3.19 6.14
C ASN A 151 -20.26 2.24 5.57
N TYR A 152 -19.88 1.20 6.31
CA TYR A 152 -18.93 0.18 5.81
C TYR A 152 -19.41 -0.52 4.55
N ASN A 153 -20.73 -0.67 4.37
CA ASN A 153 -21.30 -1.30 3.18
C ASN A 153 -21.07 -0.48 1.90
N ASP A 154 -20.87 0.83 2.03
CA ASP A 154 -20.62 1.73 0.89
C ASP A 154 -19.13 1.79 0.50
N ILE A 155 -18.27 1.05 1.22
CA ILE A 155 -16.82 1.09 1.02
C ILE A 155 -16.30 -0.31 0.67
N ALA A 156 -15.66 -0.41 -0.48
CA ALA A 156 -14.90 -1.58 -0.90
C ALA A 156 -13.39 -1.28 -0.85
N THR A 157 -12.56 -2.30 -0.66
CA THR A 157 -11.11 -2.14 -0.58
C THR A 157 -10.41 -3.05 -1.56
N HIS A 158 -9.31 -2.57 -2.15
CA HIS A 158 -8.60 -3.26 -3.21
C HIS A 158 -7.10 -3.08 -3.06
N PHE A 159 -6.34 -4.10 -3.40
CA PHE A 159 -4.95 -3.95 -3.79
C PHE A 159 -4.84 -3.87 -5.29
N ALA A 160 -3.98 -2.99 -5.77
CA ALA A 160 -3.59 -2.88 -7.16
C ALA A 160 -2.10 -3.21 -7.29
N LEU A 161 -1.79 -4.38 -7.82
CA LEU A 161 -0.42 -4.85 -7.98
C LEU A 161 0.19 -4.30 -9.25
N LEU A 162 1.30 -3.60 -9.13
CA LEU A 162 2.16 -3.15 -10.22
C LEU A 162 3.27 -4.18 -10.41
N LYS A 163 3.06 -5.10 -11.39
CA LYS A 163 3.94 -6.26 -11.61
C LYS A 163 5.04 -5.93 -12.59
N ARG A 164 6.25 -5.70 -12.08
CA ARG A 164 7.38 -5.17 -12.84
C ARG A 164 7.90 -6.11 -13.94
N THR A 165 7.94 -7.40 -13.68
CA THR A 165 8.54 -8.40 -14.58
C THR A 165 7.52 -9.32 -15.25
N ALA A 166 6.23 -8.99 -15.15
CA ALA A 166 5.19 -9.76 -15.82
C ALA A 166 5.16 -9.46 -17.33
N ASN A 167 5.07 -10.51 -18.14
CA ASN A 167 4.94 -10.36 -19.60
C ASN A 167 3.55 -9.89 -20.03
N LYS A 168 2.54 -10.14 -19.20
CA LYS A 168 1.12 -9.75 -19.43
C LYS A 168 0.49 -9.37 -18.11
N ASN A 169 -0.59 -8.57 -18.18
CA ASN A 169 -1.33 -8.13 -17.00
C ASN A 169 -0.44 -7.44 -15.95
N ASN A 170 0.31 -6.46 -16.38
CA ASN A 170 1.25 -5.72 -15.53
C ASN A 170 0.56 -5.02 -14.36
N VAL A 171 -0.73 -4.71 -14.48
CA VAL A 171 -1.56 -4.18 -13.38
C VAL A 171 -2.66 -5.18 -13.06
N GLU A 172 -2.70 -5.66 -11.81
CA GLU A 172 -3.70 -6.61 -11.33
C GLU A 172 -4.42 -6.03 -10.13
N ILE A 173 -5.73 -5.83 -10.26
CA ILE A 173 -6.58 -5.30 -9.19
C ILE A 173 -7.42 -6.43 -8.63
N PHE A 174 -7.47 -6.55 -7.31
CA PHE A 174 -8.35 -7.51 -6.64
C PHE A 174 -8.95 -6.95 -5.37
N LYS A 175 -10.17 -7.38 -5.09
CA LYS A 175 -10.93 -6.97 -3.91
C LYS A 175 -10.45 -7.70 -2.66
N VAL A 176 -10.33 -6.97 -1.56
CA VAL A 176 -10.12 -7.51 -0.22
C VAL A 176 -11.41 -7.38 0.57
N THR A 177 -11.98 -8.50 1.00
CA THR A 177 -13.21 -8.49 1.81
C THR A 177 -12.90 -8.10 3.25
N ASN A 178 -13.62 -7.10 3.76
CA ASN A 178 -13.49 -6.55 5.11
C ASN A 178 -14.87 -6.39 5.75
N GLY A 179 -15.42 -7.49 6.25
CA GLY A 179 -16.64 -7.49 7.06
C GLY A 179 -16.37 -7.10 8.52
N GLU A 180 -17.42 -6.88 9.29
CA GLU A 180 -17.37 -6.44 10.69
C GLU A 180 -16.45 -7.29 11.56
N LYS A 181 -16.54 -8.62 11.44
CA LYS A 181 -15.68 -9.55 12.20
C LYS A 181 -14.19 -9.31 11.92
N LYS A 182 -13.82 -9.04 10.66
CA LYS A 182 -12.43 -8.77 10.28
C LYS A 182 -11.98 -7.42 10.79
N ILE A 183 -12.84 -6.40 10.74
CA ILE A 183 -12.58 -5.08 11.32
C ILE A 183 -12.36 -5.21 12.82
N GLY A 184 -13.25 -5.89 13.54
CA GLY A 184 -13.09 -6.12 14.97
C GLY A 184 -11.78 -6.84 15.34
N ASN A 185 -11.37 -7.84 14.55
CA ASN A 185 -10.09 -8.53 14.75
C ASN A 185 -8.88 -7.62 14.50
N ALA A 186 -8.93 -6.78 13.47
CA ALA A 186 -7.86 -5.83 13.16
C ALA A 186 -7.72 -4.77 14.29
N LEU A 187 -8.83 -4.25 14.78
CA LEU A 187 -8.85 -3.29 15.89
C LEU A 187 -8.34 -3.91 17.20
N LYS A 188 -8.73 -5.17 17.51
CA LYS A 188 -8.18 -5.88 18.67
C LYS A 188 -6.65 -6.03 18.58
N LEU A 189 -6.14 -6.37 17.38
CA LEU A 189 -4.69 -6.49 17.17
C LEU A 189 -4.01 -5.11 17.33
N LEU A 190 -4.57 -4.05 16.75
CA LEU A 190 -4.08 -2.69 16.87
C LEU A 190 -4.01 -2.25 18.33
N ASN A 191 -5.10 -2.42 19.09
CA ASN A 191 -5.15 -2.06 20.51
C ASN A 191 -4.12 -2.85 21.35
N LYS A 192 -3.93 -4.15 21.05
CA LYS A 192 -2.90 -4.96 21.72
C LYS A 192 -1.49 -4.47 21.40
N ALA A 193 -1.23 -4.07 20.15
CA ALA A 193 0.07 -3.50 19.75
C ALA A 193 0.34 -2.17 20.47
N VAL A 194 -0.65 -1.27 20.50
CA VAL A 194 -0.56 0.02 21.21
C VAL A 194 -0.33 -0.18 22.69
N TYR A 195 -1.05 -1.13 23.32
CA TYR A 195 -0.84 -1.48 24.73
C TYR A 195 0.59 -1.97 24.99
N ASN A 196 1.09 -2.89 24.16
CA ASN A 196 2.45 -3.42 24.33
C ASN A 196 3.51 -2.32 24.15
N ILE A 197 3.33 -1.41 23.18
CA ILE A 197 4.23 -0.26 22.98
C ILE A 197 4.20 0.65 24.21
N HIS A 198 3.00 0.98 24.71
CA HIS A 198 2.85 1.83 25.90
C HIS A 198 3.49 1.23 27.17
N LYS A 199 3.43 -0.09 27.32
CA LYS A 199 4.02 -0.82 28.44
C LYS A 199 5.48 -1.22 28.23
N CYS A 200 6.10 -0.81 27.12
CA CYS A 200 7.44 -1.26 26.72
C CYS A 200 7.59 -2.79 26.70
N ASN A 201 6.50 -3.49 26.38
CA ASN A 201 6.50 -4.95 26.26
C ASN A 201 7.09 -5.36 24.91
N HIS A 202 8.36 -5.67 24.86
CA HIS A 202 9.05 -6.13 23.65
C HIS A 202 8.80 -7.63 23.43
N VAL A 203 7.67 -7.95 22.78
CA VAL A 203 7.31 -9.34 22.46
C VAL A 203 8.12 -9.81 21.26
N LYS A 204 9.01 -10.77 21.48
CA LYS A 204 9.84 -11.36 20.42
C LYS A 204 9.03 -12.37 19.59
N ASN A 205 8.98 -12.18 18.28
CA ASN A 205 8.40 -13.16 17.38
C ASN A 205 9.47 -14.15 16.88
N ARG A 206 9.75 -15.19 17.67
CA ARG A 206 10.76 -16.19 17.34
C ARG A 206 10.47 -16.99 16.06
N LEU A 207 9.21 -17.04 15.61
CA LEU A 207 8.83 -17.68 14.35
C LEU A 207 9.34 -16.91 13.12
N SER A 208 9.68 -15.63 13.29
CA SER A 208 10.24 -14.79 12.22
C SER A 208 11.77 -14.77 12.19
N CYS A 209 12.45 -15.54 13.05
CA CYS A 209 13.92 -15.59 13.06
C CYS A 209 14.50 -16.28 11.82
N TYR A 210 13.76 -17.17 11.20
CA TYR A 210 14.15 -17.88 9.98
C TYR A 210 13.10 -17.63 8.90
N GLY A 211 13.45 -16.84 7.91
CA GLY A 211 12.58 -16.52 6.78
C GLY A 211 13.03 -17.20 5.48
N LYS A 212 12.21 -17.10 4.45
CA LYS A 212 12.52 -17.62 3.11
C LYS A 212 13.83 -17.07 2.53
N TYR A 213 14.21 -15.87 2.94
CA TYR A 213 15.38 -15.13 2.40
C TYR A 213 16.56 -15.06 3.36
N GLY A 214 16.55 -15.89 4.41
CA GLY A 214 17.64 -15.97 5.36
C GLY A 214 17.24 -15.77 6.81
N VAL A 215 18.22 -15.64 7.67
CA VAL A 215 18.05 -15.44 9.10
C VAL A 215 17.82 -13.95 9.36
N CYS A 216 16.97 -13.63 10.34
CA CYS A 216 16.74 -12.25 10.78
C CYS A 216 18.07 -11.60 11.21
N GLU A 217 18.31 -10.38 10.76
CA GLU A 217 19.53 -9.61 11.06
C GLU A 217 19.79 -9.41 12.56
N TYR A 218 18.73 -9.41 13.37
CA TYR A 218 18.81 -9.28 14.84
C TYR A 218 18.95 -10.63 15.56
N TYR A 219 18.93 -11.78 14.85
CA TYR A 219 19.00 -13.10 15.46
C TYR A 219 20.32 -13.32 16.19
N LYS A 220 20.25 -13.69 17.49
CA LYS A 220 21.41 -13.86 18.39
C LYS A 220 22.28 -12.61 18.57
N THR A 221 21.78 -11.42 18.25
CA THR A 221 22.44 -10.16 18.61
C THR A 221 22.01 -9.68 19.98
N LYS A 222 22.69 -8.66 20.54
CA LYS A 222 22.30 -7.98 21.79
C LYS A 222 20.88 -7.39 21.77
N HIS A 223 20.30 -7.20 20.59
CA HIS A 223 18.93 -6.70 20.40
C HIS A 223 17.88 -7.82 20.42
N CYS A 224 18.28 -9.08 20.36
CA CYS A 224 17.41 -10.25 20.30
C CYS A 224 17.83 -11.37 21.26
N THR A 225 18.43 -11.06 22.39
CA THR A 225 18.73 -11.99 23.48
C THR A 225 17.51 -12.29 24.33
#